data_37024594ef716b22486477047904f8d7
#
_entry.id   37024594ef716b22486477047904f8d7
#
_cell.length_a   1.000
_cell.length_b   1.000
_cell.length_c   1.000
_cell.angle_alpha   90.00
_cell.angle_beta   90.00
_cell.angle_gamma   90.00
#
_symmetry.space_group_name_H-M   'P 1'
#
loop_
_entity.id
_entity.type
_entity.pdbx_description
1 polymer ?
#
loop_
_entity_poly.entity_id
_entity_poly.type
_entity_poly.pdbx_seq_one_letter_code
_entity_poly.pdbx_strand_id
1 'polypeptide(L)'
;ADLMRNIDLPMQIEFMEISHYGEEREEAIEVLRDVGTDIQGRPVIVIEDIVDTGLTLRYLLEHLQAQKPSSVTVCALLDKSVRRMAKVPLGYVGFEIPDEFVIGYGLDYGGLYRNLPHIGVLTPQEPKAVAQR
;
A
#
# COMPACT_ATOMS: atom_id res chain seq x y z
N ALA A 1 -10.55 6.97 -1.81
CA ALA A 1 -11.87 7.63 -1.93
C ALA A 1 -12.46 7.45 -3.33
N ASP A 2 -11.69 7.70 -4.40
CA ASP A 2 -12.22 7.69 -5.77
C ASP A 2 -12.67 6.30 -6.21
N LEU A 3 -11.92 5.25 -5.88
CA LEU A 3 -12.32 3.89 -6.20
C LEU A 3 -13.70 3.54 -5.60
N MET A 4 -13.90 3.81 -4.30
CA MET A 4 -15.16 3.43 -3.66
C MET A 4 -16.38 4.19 -4.21
N ARG A 5 -16.20 5.44 -4.68
CA ARG A 5 -17.28 6.22 -5.30
C ARG A 5 -17.70 5.68 -6.67
N ASN A 6 -16.84 4.86 -7.30
CA ASN A 6 -17.09 4.23 -8.58
C ASN A 6 -17.58 2.77 -8.46
N ILE A 7 -17.79 2.26 -7.25
CA ILE A 7 -18.36 0.94 -7.03
C ILE A 7 -19.84 1.10 -6.67
N ASP A 8 -20.72 0.64 -7.53
CA ASP A 8 -22.18 0.70 -7.34
C ASP A 8 -22.72 -0.56 -6.62
N LEU A 9 -22.13 -0.81 -5.43
CA LEU A 9 -22.56 -1.90 -4.56
C LEU A 9 -22.52 -1.44 -3.11
N PRO A 10 -23.46 -1.88 -2.25
CA PRO A 10 -23.35 -1.66 -0.81
C PRO A 10 -22.07 -2.31 -0.26
N MET A 11 -21.23 -1.52 0.41
CA MET A 11 -19.98 -1.99 0.98
C MET A 11 -19.72 -1.39 2.34
N GLN A 12 -18.90 -2.05 3.14
CA GLN A 12 -18.29 -1.52 4.35
C GLN A 12 -16.83 -1.22 4.07
N ILE A 13 -16.31 -0.18 4.72
CA ILE A 13 -14.92 0.23 4.62
C ILE A 13 -14.30 0.11 5.99
N GLU A 14 -13.16 -0.57 6.05
CA GLU A 14 -12.32 -0.71 7.22
C GLU A 14 -10.91 -0.23 6.90
N PHE A 15 -10.19 0.17 7.93
CA PHE A 15 -8.80 0.57 7.82
C PHE A 15 -7.96 -0.28 8.74
N MET A 16 -6.85 -0.78 8.21
CA MET A 16 -5.83 -1.46 8.99
C MET A 16 -4.59 -0.59 9.06
N GLU A 17 -3.87 -0.70 10.15
CA GLU A 17 -2.57 -0.05 10.32
C GLU A 17 -1.53 -1.11 10.66
N ILE A 18 -0.49 -1.16 9.84
CA ILE A 18 0.61 -2.11 9.96
C ILE A 18 1.90 -1.33 10.11
N SER A 19 2.68 -1.68 11.10
CA SER A 19 4.00 -1.11 11.35
C SER A 19 5.09 -2.14 11.06
N HIS A 20 6.23 -1.63 10.61
CA HIS A 20 7.46 -2.40 10.55
C HIS A 20 8.30 -2.05 11.78
N TYR A 21 8.66 -3.04 12.55
CA TYR A 21 9.45 -2.88 13.76
C TYR A 21 10.78 -3.63 13.62
N GLY A 22 11.89 -2.96 13.92
CA GLY A 22 13.21 -3.59 14.00
C GLY A 22 14.30 -2.88 13.21
N GLU A 23 15.55 -3.08 13.63
CA GLU A 23 16.75 -2.68 12.90
C GLU A 23 17.07 -3.74 11.83
N GLU A 24 17.54 -3.33 10.69
CA GLU A 24 17.94 -3.97 9.41
C GLU A 24 18.01 -5.52 9.28
N ARG A 25 17.89 -6.31 10.33
CA ARG A 25 17.99 -7.79 10.28
C ARG A 25 16.79 -8.58 10.86
N GLU A 26 15.91 -7.93 11.59
CA GLU A 26 14.71 -8.55 12.17
C GLU A 26 13.50 -7.61 11.98
N GLU A 27 13.05 -7.44 10.74
CA GLU A 27 11.83 -6.71 10.47
C GLU A 27 10.63 -7.53 10.98
N ALA A 28 10.17 -7.20 12.17
CA ALA A 28 8.88 -7.69 12.66
C ALA A 28 7.75 -6.82 12.10
N ILE A 29 6.73 -7.46 11.59
CA ILE A 29 5.51 -6.80 11.12
C ILE A 29 4.47 -6.89 12.24
N GLU A 30 3.93 -5.77 12.65
CA GLU A 30 2.92 -5.70 13.70
C GLU A 30 1.64 -5.03 13.18
N VAL A 31 0.49 -5.61 13.51
CA VAL A 31 -0.81 -5.01 13.25
C VAL A 31 -1.14 -4.07 14.41
N LEU A 32 -0.99 -2.76 14.20
CA LEU A 32 -1.32 -1.73 15.19
C LEU A 32 -2.83 -1.51 15.30
N ARG A 33 -3.54 -1.63 14.18
CA ARG A 33 -4.99 -1.55 14.10
C ARG A 33 -5.54 -2.61 13.16
N ASP A 34 -6.37 -3.48 13.68
CA ASP A 34 -7.05 -4.52 12.91
C ASP A 34 -8.43 -4.08 12.41
N VAL A 35 -9.04 -4.86 11.55
CA VAL A 35 -10.43 -4.66 11.14
C VAL A 35 -11.35 -4.80 12.35
N GLY A 36 -12.27 -3.83 12.49
CA GLY A 36 -13.24 -3.80 13.59
C GLY A 36 -14.49 -4.66 13.32
N THR A 37 -14.68 -5.09 12.09
CA THR A 37 -15.87 -5.83 11.65
C THR A 37 -15.53 -7.30 11.45
N ASP A 38 -16.44 -8.19 11.82
CA ASP A 38 -16.32 -9.62 11.50
C ASP A 38 -16.38 -9.82 9.99
N ILE A 39 -15.31 -10.36 9.42
CA ILE A 39 -15.17 -10.65 7.99
C ILE A 39 -15.40 -12.13 7.64
N GLN A 40 -15.74 -12.97 8.60
CA GLN A 40 -15.97 -14.39 8.35
C GLN A 40 -17.06 -14.60 7.29
N GLY A 41 -16.74 -15.38 6.26
CA GLY A 41 -17.65 -15.70 5.15
C GLY A 41 -17.94 -14.52 4.21
N ARG A 42 -17.34 -13.36 4.40
CA ARG A 42 -17.52 -12.17 3.55
C ARG A 42 -16.45 -12.08 2.48
N PRO A 43 -16.76 -11.57 1.28
CA PRO A 43 -15.74 -11.21 0.30
C PRO A 43 -15.02 -9.93 0.77
N VAL A 44 -13.71 -9.93 0.68
CA VAL A 44 -12.84 -8.81 1.09
C VAL A 44 -11.99 -8.36 -0.09
N ILE A 45 -11.93 -7.06 -0.30
CA ILE A 45 -10.97 -6.43 -1.22
C ILE A 45 -9.99 -5.62 -0.39
N VAL A 46 -8.72 -5.96 -0.47
CA VAL A 46 -7.61 -5.20 0.11
C VAL A 46 -7.19 -4.14 -0.89
N ILE A 47 -7.18 -2.88 -0.47
CA ILE A 47 -6.75 -1.76 -1.31
C ILE A 47 -5.39 -1.29 -0.82
N GLU A 48 -4.42 -1.29 -1.74
CA GLU A 48 -3.07 -0.80 -1.53
C GLU A 48 -2.77 0.34 -2.48
N ASP A 49 -2.09 1.36 -1.99
CA ASP A 49 -1.59 2.44 -2.82
C ASP A 49 -0.40 1.99 -3.67
N ILE A 50 0.53 1.27 -3.07
CA ILE A 50 1.71 0.73 -3.74
C ILE A 50 2.12 -0.62 -3.17
N VAL A 51 2.39 -1.59 -4.05
CA VAL A 51 2.97 -2.88 -3.69
C VAL A 51 4.43 -2.92 -4.15
N ASP A 52 5.35 -2.88 -3.20
CA ASP A 52 6.80 -2.92 -3.42
C ASP A 52 7.32 -4.36 -3.28
N THR A 53 8.01 -4.71 -2.21
CA THR A 53 8.56 -6.06 -1.98
C THR A 53 7.49 -7.14 -1.84
N GLY A 54 6.30 -6.78 -1.43
CA GLY A 54 5.18 -7.68 -1.16
C GLY A 54 5.23 -8.38 0.19
N LEU A 55 6.24 -8.13 1.02
CA LEU A 55 6.38 -8.80 2.33
C LEU A 55 5.25 -8.41 3.28
N THR A 56 4.97 -7.12 3.42
CA THR A 56 3.86 -6.59 4.23
C THR A 56 2.52 -7.14 3.75
N LEU A 57 2.31 -7.09 2.44
CA LEU A 57 1.07 -7.58 1.85
C LEU A 57 0.88 -9.09 2.07
N ARG A 58 1.93 -9.90 1.98
CA ARG A 58 1.86 -11.32 2.29
C ARG A 58 1.40 -11.55 3.73
N TYR A 59 2.03 -10.86 4.68
CA TYR A 59 1.64 -10.95 6.09
C TYR A 59 0.18 -10.55 6.29
N LEU A 60 -0.25 -9.44 5.70
CA LEU A 60 -1.63 -8.95 5.76
C LEU A 60 -2.61 -10.00 5.23
N LEU A 61 -2.30 -10.61 4.08
CA LEU A 61 -3.16 -11.63 3.49
C LEU A 61 -3.28 -12.87 4.38
N GLU A 62 -2.18 -13.33 4.98
CA GLU A 62 -2.18 -14.44 5.93
C GLU A 62 -3.04 -14.11 7.16
N HIS A 63 -2.90 -12.88 7.70
CA HIS A 63 -3.67 -12.40 8.83
C HIS A 63 -5.18 -12.33 8.53
N LEU A 64 -5.58 -11.80 7.38
CA LEU A 64 -6.98 -11.73 6.98
C LEU A 64 -7.55 -13.13 6.69
N GLN A 65 -6.80 -14.01 6.05
CA GLN A 65 -7.26 -15.38 5.75
C GLN A 65 -7.51 -16.20 7.02
N ALA A 66 -6.76 -15.95 8.09
CA ALA A 66 -7.01 -16.61 9.39
C ALA A 66 -8.41 -16.31 9.96
N GLN A 67 -9.01 -15.17 9.57
CA GLN A 67 -10.37 -14.77 9.94
C GLN A 67 -11.46 -15.38 9.05
N LYS A 68 -11.08 -16.27 8.10
CA LYS A 68 -11.98 -17.06 7.25
C LYS A 68 -12.96 -16.26 6.40
N PRO A 69 -12.53 -15.23 5.68
CA PRO A 69 -13.38 -14.59 4.67
C PRO A 69 -13.73 -15.58 3.56
N SER A 70 -14.79 -15.32 2.80
CA SER A 70 -15.16 -16.16 1.64
C SER A 70 -14.16 -15.99 0.48
N SER A 71 -13.55 -14.83 0.37
CA SER A 71 -12.47 -14.53 -0.57
C SER A 71 -11.69 -13.29 -0.13
N VAL A 72 -10.42 -13.23 -0.52
CA VAL A 72 -9.59 -12.01 -0.39
C VAL A 72 -8.98 -11.72 -1.75
N THR A 73 -9.21 -10.51 -2.25
CA THR A 73 -8.66 -10.03 -3.52
C THR A 73 -7.90 -8.74 -3.27
N VAL A 74 -6.72 -8.59 -3.86
CA VAL A 74 -5.91 -7.37 -3.75
C VAL A 74 -6.14 -6.47 -4.96
N CYS A 75 -6.34 -5.19 -4.68
CA CYS A 75 -6.39 -4.12 -5.67
C CYS A 75 -5.29 -3.11 -5.33
N ALA A 76 -4.24 -3.08 -6.15
CA ALA A 76 -3.11 -2.16 -6.01
C ALA A 76 -3.22 -1.03 -7.02
N LEU A 77 -3.04 0.22 -6.58
CA LEU A 77 -2.94 1.33 -7.52
C LEU A 77 -1.62 1.27 -8.29
N LEU A 78 -0.51 1.06 -7.59
CA LEU A 78 0.83 0.94 -8.17
C LEU A 78 1.46 -0.41 -7.82
N ASP A 79 2.09 -1.03 -8.82
CA ASP A 79 2.87 -2.26 -8.66
C ASP A 79 4.33 -2.03 -9.08
N LYS A 80 5.26 -2.17 -8.12
CA LYS A 80 6.71 -2.23 -8.37
C LYS A 80 7.17 -3.68 -8.51
N SER A 81 6.72 -4.37 -9.54
CA SER A 81 7.00 -5.80 -9.75
C SER A 81 8.49 -6.13 -9.73
N VAL A 82 9.34 -5.19 -10.19
CA VAL A 82 10.82 -5.34 -10.23
C VAL A 82 11.46 -5.51 -8.86
N ARG A 83 10.79 -5.06 -7.78
CA ARG A 83 11.27 -5.19 -6.40
C ARG A 83 10.65 -6.36 -5.64
N ARG A 84 9.80 -7.16 -6.29
CA ARG A 84 9.05 -8.23 -5.66
C ARG A 84 9.94 -9.29 -5.03
N MET A 85 9.83 -9.45 -3.72
CA MET A 85 10.52 -10.49 -2.91
C MET A 85 9.55 -11.60 -2.48
N ALA A 86 8.30 -11.23 -2.16
CA ALA A 86 7.26 -12.19 -1.79
C ALA A 86 6.26 -12.34 -2.93
N LYS A 87 5.94 -13.58 -3.29
CA LYS A 87 4.88 -13.86 -4.27
C LYS A 87 3.53 -13.56 -3.62
N VAL A 88 2.84 -12.56 -4.12
CA VAL A 88 1.49 -12.16 -3.69
C VAL A 88 0.57 -12.08 -4.91
N PRO A 89 -0.66 -12.59 -4.84
CA PRO A 89 -1.62 -12.49 -5.92
C PRO A 89 -2.23 -11.09 -5.94
N LEU A 90 -2.07 -10.35 -7.03
CA LEU A 90 -2.77 -9.09 -7.27
C LEU A 90 -3.93 -9.36 -8.22
N GLY A 91 -5.16 -9.12 -7.76
CA GLY A 91 -6.37 -9.31 -8.57
C GLY A 91 -6.60 -8.15 -9.53
N TYR A 92 -6.26 -6.95 -9.07
CA TYR A 92 -6.38 -5.72 -9.86
C TYR A 92 -5.13 -4.88 -9.67
N VAL A 93 -4.61 -4.36 -10.79
CA VAL A 93 -3.43 -3.46 -10.81
C VAL A 93 -3.77 -2.25 -11.65
N GLY A 94 -3.63 -1.07 -11.07
CA GLY A 94 -3.81 0.17 -11.80
C GLY A 94 -2.66 0.42 -12.78
N PHE A 95 -1.44 0.48 -12.25
CA PHE A 95 -0.24 0.75 -13.06
C PHE A 95 0.95 -0.05 -12.55
N GLU A 96 1.68 -0.68 -13.46
CA GLU A 96 3.02 -1.20 -13.20
C GLU A 96 4.02 -0.06 -13.38
N ILE A 97 4.91 0.13 -12.40
CA ILE A 97 5.89 1.21 -12.41
C ILE A 97 7.32 0.70 -12.19
N PRO A 98 8.33 1.40 -12.73
CA PRO A 98 9.73 1.09 -12.47
C PRO A 98 10.12 1.36 -11.01
N ASP A 99 11.37 1.00 -10.64
CA ASP A 99 11.90 1.27 -9.31
C ASP A 99 12.27 2.75 -9.13
N GLU A 100 11.25 3.58 -9.04
CA GLU A 100 11.37 5.01 -8.79
C GLU A 100 10.65 5.39 -7.51
N PHE A 101 11.09 6.47 -6.88
CA PHE A 101 10.39 7.01 -5.71
C PHE A 101 9.24 7.92 -6.19
N VAL A 102 8.02 7.54 -5.83
CA VAL A 102 6.82 8.25 -6.27
C VAL A 102 6.13 8.97 -5.11
N ILE A 103 5.54 10.11 -5.40
CA ILE A 103 4.83 10.99 -4.46
C ILE A 103 3.51 11.46 -5.07
N GLY A 104 2.63 11.97 -4.23
CA GLY A 104 1.34 12.52 -4.64
C GLY A 104 0.21 11.49 -4.61
N TYR A 105 -1.02 11.97 -4.70
CA TYR A 105 -2.25 11.18 -4.63
C TYR A 105 -2.34 10.31 -3.36
N GLY A 106 -1.86 10.85 -2.22
CA GLY A 106 -1.77 10.17 -0.94
C GLY A 106 -0.38 9.67 -0.58
N LEU A 107 0.49 9.40 -1.56
CA LEU A 107 1.89 9.02 -1.34
C LEU A 107 2.72 10.22 -0.87
N ASP A 108 3.66 9.98 0.03
CA ASP A 108 4.45 11.05 0.64
C ASP A 108 5.96 10.87 0.54
N TYR A 109 6.64 11.98 0.82
CA TYR A 109 8.05 12.02 1.19
C TYR A 109 8.20 12.90 2.43
N GLY A 110 8.59 12.30 3.56
CA GLY A 110 8.73 13.03 4.83
C GLY A 110 7.42 13.68 5.32
N GLY A 111 6.26 13.09 5.07
CA GLY A 111 4.94 13.61 5.43
C GLY A 111 4.38 14.66 4.45
N LEU A 112 5.12 15.03 3.41
CA LEU A 112 4.76 16.05 2.43
C LEU A 112 4.25 15.40 1.13
N TYR A 113 3.61 16.21 0.27
CA TYR A 113 3.17 15.89 -1.10
C TYR A 113 1.94 15.00 -1.23
N ARG A 114 1.33 14.48 -0.16
CA ARG A 114 0.09 13.67 -0.24
C ARG A 114 -1.07 14.39 -0.92
N ASN A 115 -1.08 15.72 -0.88
CA ASN A 115 -2.12 16.58 -1.42
C ASN A 115 -2.02 16.83 -2.93
N LEU A 116 -0.98 16.37 -3.60
CA LEU A 116 -0.88 16.50 -5.06
C LEU A 116 -1.99 15.67 -5.72
N PRO A 117 -2.71 16.23 -6.72
CA PRO A 117 -3.81 15.52 -7.37
C PRO A 117 -3.35 14.48 -8.40
N HIS A 118 -2.05 14.30 -8.56
CA HIS A 118 -1.41 13.36 -9.47
C HIS A 118 -0.27 12.63 -8.76
N ILE A 119 0.19 11.54 -9.35
CA ILE A 119 1.39 10.83 -8.95
C ILE A 119 2.56 11.33 -9.80
N GLY A 120 3.66 11.67 -9.15
CA GLY A 120 4.89 12.11 -9.78
C GLY A 120 6.11 11.36 -9.25
N VAL A 121 7.19 11.37 -10.01
CA VAL A 121 8.49 10.85 -9.57
C VAL A 121 9.22 11.93 -8.80
N LEU A 122 9.72 11.59 -7.61
CA LEU A 122 10.60 12.46 -6.84
C LEU A 122 12.02 12.35 -7.39
N THR A 123 12.44 13.37 -8.13
CA THR A 123 13.84 13.47 -8.55
C THR A 123 14.62 14.18 -7.46
N PRO A 124 15.68 13.55 -6.87
CA PRO A 124 16.54 14.25 -5.94
C PRO A 124 17.14 15.47 -6.63
N GLN A 125 16.82 16.67 -6.15
CA GLN A 125 17.55 17.84 -6.57
C GLN A 125 18.93 17.76 -5.92
N GLU A 126 20.00 17.75 -6.73
CA GLU A 126 21.33 18.00 -6.21
C GLU A 126 21.29 19.32 -5.45
N PRO A 127 21.86 19.38 -4.23
CA PRO A 127 21.89 20.62 -3.47
C PRO A 127 22.61 21.66 -4.34
N LYS A 128 21.87 22.67 -4.84
CA LYS A 128 22.49 23.83 -5.47
C LYS A 128 23.47 24.38 -4.46
N ALA A 129 24.75 24.34 -4.79
CA ALA A 129 25.79 24.96 -3.99
C ALA A 129 25.34 26.41 -3.73
N VAL A 130 25.00 26.69 -2.48
CA VAL A 130 24.69 28.06 -2.06
C VAL A 130 26.01 28.82 -2.23
N ALA A 131 26.09 29.60 -3.27
CA ALA A 131 27.20 30.54 -3.45
C ALA A 131 27.19 31.46 -2.22
N GLN A 132 28.17 31.26 -1.35
CA GLN A 132 28.44 32.19 -0.25
C GLN A 132 28.78 33.53 -0.86
N ARG A 133 27.92 34.52 -0.60
CA ARG A 133 28.25 35.92 -0.79
C ARG A 133 28.61 36.53 0.56
#